data_c95280cd0feb750dd220689a3d6649c2
#
_entry.id   c95280cd0feb750dd220689a3d6649c2
#
_cell.length_a   1.000
_cell.length_b   1.000
_cell.length_c   1.000
_cell.angle_alpha   90.00
_cell.angle_beta   90.00
_cell.angle_gamma   90.00
#
_symmetry.space_group_name_H-M   'P 1'
#
loop_
_entity.id
_entity.type
_entity.pdbx_description
1 polymer ?
#
loop_
_entity_poly.entity_id
_entity_poly.type
_entity_poly.pdbx_seq_one_letter_code
_entity_poly.pdbx_strand_id
1 'polypeptide(L)'
;MIRDRPDAYHTCSMLTTLHLSIVTAFVASVLDLSQILQRGRLNTDLGLRLDSVESLIKAREIGYALSNSLRFLFFWILVAEPPKTERDAPGARAGTHSGNWNAWGFIGLTLQYSTLGLTLAVFALQMVWRIDNEVNGFSSLYAAESAIQVILSAIFILKLVLNCSHSRVTSKWMCLFDYMGFIISLTLGIGFGIANLMDRKLVLDSSLSFMLTPGP
;
A
#
# COMPACT_ATOMS: atom_id res chain seq x y z
N MET A 1 32.54 18.54 16.67
CA MET A 1 32.45 18.13 15.27
C MET A 1 31.38 17.07 15.18
N ILE A 2 30.10 17.46 15.00
CA ILE A 2 28.94 16.56 14.92
C ILE A 2 29.00 15.95 13.53
N ARG A 3 29.40 14.70 13.46
CA ARG A 3 29.40 13.91 12.22
C ARG A 3 27.95 13.57 11.94
N ASP A 4 27.31 14.35 11.06
CA ASP A 4 25.98 14.07 10.56
C ASP A 4 25.94 12.62 10.08
N ARG A 5 25.17 11.78 10.79
CA ARG A 5 24.93 10.38 10.39
C ARG A 5 23.81 10.40 9.35
N PRO A 6 24.10 10.14 8.09
CA PRO A 6 23.07 10.07 7.06
C PRO A 6 21.96 9.04 7.39
N ASP A 7 22.28 8.03 8.19
CA ASP A 7 21.35 6.99 8.65
C ASP A 7 20.21 7.53 9.50
N ALA A 8 20.40 8.65 10.23
CA ALA A 8 19.36 9.25 11.06
C ALA A 8 18.24 9.86 10.23
N TYR A 9 18.54 10.44 9.07
CA TYR A 9 17.54 11.06 8.18
C TYR A 9 16.65 10.00 7.51
N HIS A 10 17.22 8.87 7.08
CA HIS A 10 16.45 7.77 6.46
C HIS A 10 15.49 7.13 7.45
N THR A 11 15.96 6.83 8.66
CA THR A 11 15.10 6.26 9.72
C THR A 11 13.99 7.22 10.12
N CYS A 12 14.27 8.51 10.19
CA CYS A 12 13.28 9.55 10.47
C CYS A 12 12.22 9.61 9.35
N SER A 13 12.64 9.61 8.08
CA SER A 13 11.73 9.63 6.93
C SER A 13 10.81 8.42 6.90
N MET A 14 11.33 7.21 7.13
CA MET A 14 10.56 5.98 7.19
C MET A 14 9.50 6.02 8.29
N LEU A 15 9.90 6.43 9.50
CA LEU A 15 9.00 6.52 10.65
C LEU A 15 7.92 7.59 10.42
N THR A 16 8.28 8.73 9.85
CA THR A 16 7.35 9.80 9.50
C THR A 16 6.32 9.35 8.48
N THR A 17 6.73 8.61 7.45
CA THR A 17 5.83 8.09 6.41
C THR A 17 4.83 7.10 7.01
N LEU A 18 5.28 6.22 7.90
CA LEU A 18 4.41 5.28 8.60
C LEU A 18 3.41 5.99 9.51
N HIS A 19 3.86 6.95 10.32
CA HIS A 19 2.97 7.72 11.18
C HIS A 19 1.93 8.50 10.37
N LEU A 20 2.34 9.13 9.28
CA LEU A 20 1.42 9.87 8.40
C LEU A 20 0.38 8.93 7.79
N SER A 21 0.77 7.70 7.37
CA SER A 21 -0.18 6.69 6.88
C SER A 21 -1.20 6.30 7.95
N ILE A 22 -0.76 6.09 9.20
CA ILE A 22 -1.64 5.72 10.31
C ILE A 22 -2.60 6.87 10.66
N VAL A 23 -2.10 8.09 10.73
CA VAL A 23 -2.91 9.27 11.03
C VAL A 23 -3.96 9.50 9.95
N THR A 24 -3.59 9.40 8.69
CA THR A 24 -4.55 9.56 7.58
C THR A 24 -5.60 8.45 7.56
N ALA A 25 -5.23 7.20 7.85
CA ALA A 25 -6.17 6.09 8.01
C ALA A 25 -7.14 6.33 9.17
N PHE A 26 -6.63 6.80 10.31
CA PHE A 26 -7.45 7.10 11.48
C PHE A 26 -8.45 8.22 11.18
N VAL A 27 -8.01 9.33 10.58
CA VAL A 27 -8.90 10.42 10.17
C VAL A 27 -9.97 9.93 9.20
N ALA A 28 -9.60 9.14 8.19
CA ALA A 28 -10.57 8.56 7.25
C ALA A 28 -11.61 7.66 7.96
N SER A 29 -11.19 6.87 8.95
CA SER A 29 -12.10 6.03 9.75
C SER A 29 -13.06 6.87 10.62
N VAL A 30 -12.59 7.98 11.18
CA VAL A 30 -13.44 8.92 11.92
C VAL A 30 -14.47 9.58 11.00
N LEU A 31 -14.08 9.95 9.79
CA LEU A 31 -15.01 10.49 8.78
C LEU A 31 -16.05 9.44 8.36
N ASP A 32 -15.67 8.18 8.24
CA ASP A 32 -16.59 7.08 7.95
C ASP A 32 -17.63 6.90 9.06
N LEU A 33 -17.19 6.87 10.31
CA LEU A 33 -18.08 6.82 11.47
C LEU A 33 -19.02 8.03 11.50
N SER A 34 -18.52 9.22 11.27
CA SER A 34 -19.33 10.45 11.20
C SER A 34 -20.39 10.38 10.13
N GLN A 35 -20.05 9.82 8.95
CA GLN A 35 -20.98 9.60 7.85
C GLN A 35 -22.10 8.62 8.23
N ILE A 36 -21.75 7.49 8.88
CA ILE A 36 -22.73 6.50 9.34
C ILE A 36 -23.71 7.13 10.34
N LEU A 37 -23.19 7.89 11.30
CA LEU A 37 -24.02 8.59 12.29
C LEU A 37 -24.95 9.63 11.66
N GLN A 38 -24.46 10.39 10.69
CA GLN A 38 -25.29 11.37 9.97
C GLN A 38 -26.37 10.69 9.14
N ARG A 39 -26.06 9.60 8.44
CA ARG A 39 -27.07 8.82 7.69
C ARG A 39 -28.13 8.22 8.61
N GLY A 40 -27.76 7.74 9.78
CA GLY A 40 -28.70 7.26 10.80
C GLY A 40 -29.66 8.36 11.28
N ARG A 41 -29.18 9.60 11.44
CA ARG A 41 -30.02 10.76 11.77
C ARG A 41 -30.93 11.23 10.63
N LEU A 42 -30.46 11.18 9.39
CA LEU A 42 -31.24 11.54 8.20
C LEU A 42 -32.45 10.64 7.99
N ASN A 43 -32.42 9.39 8.43
CA ASN A 43 -33.59 8.49 8.40
C ASN A 43 -34.69 8.87 9.39
N THR A 44 -34.38 9.72 10.37
CA THR A 44 -35.32 10.20 11.40
C THR A 44 -35.83 11.60 11.14
N ASP A 45 -35.06 12.46 10.44
CA ASP A 45 -35.42 13.86 10.16
C ASP A 45 -35.41 14.13 8.64
N LEU A 46 -36.60 14.24 8.05
CA LEU A 46 -36.80 14.62 6.65
C LEU A 46 -36.34 16.05 6.37
N GLY A 47 -35.02 16.29 6.16
CA GLY A 47 -34.63 17.63 5.75
C GLY A 47 -33.18 18.03 5.79
N LEU A 48 -32.22 17.17 6.15
CA LEU A 48 -30.78 17.53 6.14
C LEU A 48 -30.20 17.33 4.73
N ARG A 49 -29.51 18.39 4.26
CA ARG A 49 -28.92 18.50 2.92
C ARG A 49 -27.98 17.35 2.58
N LEU A 50 -28.29 16.64 1.51
CA LEU A 50 -27.44 15.60 0.90
C LEU A 50 -26.02 16.11 0.59
N ASP A 51 -25.86 17.40 0.28
CA ASP A 51 -24.59 18.05 -0.09
C ASP A 51 -23.51 17.93 1.02
N SER A 52 -23.90 17.97 2.30
CA SER A 52 -22.96 17.88 3.41
C SER A 52 -22.41 16.46 3.58
N VAL A 53 -23.16 15.43 3.20
CA VAL A 53 -22.73 14.02 3.28
C VAL A 53 -21.79 13.68 2.13
N GLU A 54 -22.00 14.24 0.94
CA GLU A 54 -21.15 14.01 -0.23
C GLU A 54 -19.70 14.48 -0.01
N SER A 55 -19.52 15.67 0.59
CA SER A 55 -18.20 16.17 0.91
C SER A 55 -17.44 15.29 1.90
N LEU A 56 -18.14 14.72 2.91
CA LEU A 56 -17.55 13.78 3.86
C LEU A 56 -17.16 12.46 3.19
N ILE A 57 -17.95 11.96 2.26
CA ILE A 57 -17.63 10.77 1.47
C ILE A 57 -16.34 11.00 0.68
N LYS A 58 -16.26 12.10 -0.07
CA LYS A 58 -15.07 12.44 -0.86
C LYS A 58 -13.83 12.59 0.02
N ALA A 59 -13.94 13.29 1.15
CA ALA A 59 -12.83 13.46 2.09
C ALA A 59 -12.34 12.13 2.67
N ARG A 60 -13.26 11.23 3.05
CA ARG A 60 -12.96 9.86 3.50
C ARG A 60 -12.21 9.07 2.43
N GLU A 61 -12.72 9.08 1.20
CA GLU A 61 -12.11 8.33 0.09
C GLU A 61 -10.70 8.81 -0.22
N ILE A 62 -10.49 10.14 -0.23
CA ILE A 62 -9.15 10.73 -0.38
C ILE A 62 -8.23 10.29 0.77
N GLY A 63 -8.74 10.28 2.00
CA GLY A 63 -7.98 9.84 3.17
C GLY A 63 -7.51 8.39 3.06
N TYR A 64 -8.39 7.48 2.64
CA TYR A 64 -8.00 6.07 2.41
C TYR A 64 -7.01 5.90 1.25
N ALA A 65 -7.19 6.62 0.13
CA ALA A 65 -6.27 6.60 -0.99
C ALA A 65 -4.86 7.05 -0.55
N LEU A 66 -4.79 8.15 0.19
CA LEU A 66 -3.53 8.70 0.70
C LEU A 66 -2.87 7.73 1.69
N SER A 67 -3.63 7.19 2.65
CA SER A 67 -3.11 6.23 3.62
C SER A 67 -2.52 4.98 2.94
N ASN A 68 -3.23 4.41 1.98
CA ASN A 68 -2.77 3.22 1.26
C ASN A 68 -1.49 3.49 0.46
N SER A 69 -1.42 4.64 -0.20
CA SER A 69 -0.24 5.05 -0.98
C SER A 69 0.97 5.31 -0.09
N LEU A 70 0.78 5.97 1.05
CA LEU A 70 1.83 6.18 2.05
C LEU A 70 2.34 4.85 2.63
N ARG A 71 1.46 3.85 2.80
CA ARG A 71 1.86 2.50 3.21
C ARG A 71 2.79 1.86 2.19
N PHE A 72 2.49 1.94 0.90
CA PHE A 72 3.37 1.41 -0.14
C PHE A 72 4.68 2.20 -0.24
N LEU A 73 4.64 3.52 -0.07
CA LEU A 73 5.85 4.35 -0.02
C LEU A 73 6.73 3.97 1.18
N PHE A 74 6.12 3.71 2.34
CA PHE A 74 6.83 3.19 3.50
C PHE A 74 7.54 1.86 3.18
N PHE A 75 6.86 0.89 2.54
CA PHE A 75 7.48 -0.36 2.14
C PHE A 75 8.59 -0.15 1.12
N TRP A 76 8.43 0.78 0.19
CA TRP A 76 9.47 1.13 -0.79
C TRP A 76 10.74 1.64 -0.11
N ILE A 77 10.62 2.46 0.93
CA ILE A 77 11.76 2.91 1.74
C ILE A 77 12.33 1.75 2.56
N LEU A 78 11.47 0.97 3.21
CA LEU A 78 11.86 -0.14 4.08
C LEU A 78 12.70 -1.20 3.35
N VAL A 79 12.33 -1.56 2.13
CA VAL A 79 13.07 -2.61 1.38
C VAL A 79 14.46 -2.15 0.92
N ALA A 80 14.72 -0.86 0.94
CA ALA A 80 16.05 -0.29 0.68
C ALA A 80 16.95 -0.28 1.93
N GLU A 81 16.38 -0.53 3.11
CA GLU A 81 17.11 -0.58 4.38
C GLU A 81 17.64 -1.99 4.69
N PRO A 82 18.81 -2.10 5.31
CA PRO A 82 19.31 -3.39 5.78
C PRO A 82 18.50 -3.89 6.98
N PRO A 83 18.47 -5.23 7.22
CA PRO A 83 17.91 -5.77 8.45
C PRO A 83 18.63 -5.20 9.68
N LYS A 84 17.93 -5.05 10.80
CA LYS A 84 18.49 -4.50 12.04
C LYS A 84 19.75 -5.26 12.47
N THR A 85 19.70 -6.57 12.38
CA THR A 85 20.82 -7.47 12.72
C THR A 85 22.07 -7.15 11.90
N GLU A 86 21.93 -6.72 10.63
CA GLU A 86 23.07 -6.31 9.80
C GLU A 86 23.54 -4.89 10.14
N ARG A 87 22.59 -3.99 10.45
CA ARG A 87 22.89 -2.60 10.83
C ARG A 87 23.70 -2.52 12.12
N ASP A 88 23.37 -3.37 13.10
CA ASP A 88 24.00 -3.40 14.42
C ASP A 88 25.29 -4.20 14.43
N ALA A 89 25.66 -4.87 13.34
CA ALA A 89 26.87 -5.66 13.23
C ALA A 89 28.13 -4.78 13.29
N PRO A 90 29.17 -5.20 14.03
CA PRO A 90 30.42 -4.46 14.10
C PRO A 90 31.08 -4.41 12.71
N GLY A 91 31.38 -3.20 12.24
CA GLY A 91 31.98 -2.97 10.91
C GLY A 91 30.99 -2.70 9.79
N ALA A 92 29.68 -2.55 10.07
CA ALA A 92 28.69 -2.13 9.08
C ALA A 92 29.09 -0.77 8.47
N ARG A 93 29.26 -0.74 7.14
CA ARG A 93 29.55 0.49 6.38
C ARG A 93 28.27 0.94 5.67
N ALA A 94 27.95 2.24 5.79
CA ALA A 94 26.87 2.85 5.03
C ALA A 94 27.07 2.63 3.52
N GLY A 95 26.03 2.23 2.81
CA GLY A 95 26.03 2.07 1.35
C GLY A 95 26.44 0.71 0.80
N THR A 96 26.97 -0.21 1.62
CA THR A 96 27.38 -1.56 1.16
C THR A 96 26.55 -2.69 1.78
N HIS A 97 25.32 -2.38 2.19
CA HIS A 97 24.42 -3.33 2.85
C HIS A 97 23.52 -4.11 1.86
N SER A 98 22.95 -5.21 2.33
CA SER A 98 22.08 -6.10 1.53
C SER A 98 20.84 -5.43 0.95
N GLY A 99 20.31 -4.40 1.62
CA GLY A 99 19.14 -3.65 1.18
C GLY A 99 19.36 -2.74 -0.03
N ASN A 100 20.63 -2.38 -0.33
CA ASN A 100 20.93 -1.43 -1.37
C ASN A 100 20.57 -1.96 -2.77
N TRP A 101 19.68 -1.26 -3.48
CA TRP A 101 19.28 -1.61 -4.85
C TRP A 101 20.45 -1.56 -5.84
N ASN A 102 21.42 -0.66 -5.63
CA ASN A 102 22.57 -0.52 -6.50
C ASN A 102 23.48 -1.78 -6.49
N ALA A 103 23.38 -2.61 -5.44
CA ALA A 103 24.11 -3.89 -5.40
C ALA A 103 23.71 -4.85 -6.53
N TRP A 104 22.53 -4.64 -7.14
CA TRP A 104 22.01 -5.44 -8.26
C TRP A 104 22.25 -4.78 -9.62
N GLY A 105 23.06 -3.71 -9.68
CA GLY A 105 23.37 -2.98 -10.88
C GLY A 105 22.15 -2.37 -11.57
N PHE A 106 22.12 -2.44 -12.89
CA PHE A 106 21.03 -1.86 -13.70
C PHE A 106 19.66 -2.45 -13.40
N ILE A 107 19.58 -3.76 -13.12
CA ILE A 107 18.30 -4.43 -12.78
C ILE A 107 17.74 -3.88 -11.48
N GLY A 108 18.58 -3.70 -10.46
CA GLY A 108 18.16 -3.13 -9.19
C GLY A 108 17.65 -1.70 -9.33
N LEU A 109 18.35 -0.88 -10.09
CA LEU A 109 17.94 0.51 -10.36
C LEU A 109 16.59 0.57 -11.09
N THR A 110 16.41 -0.27 -12.12
CA THR A 110 15.15 -0.35 -12.88
C THR A 110 14.00 -0.78 -11.96
N LEU A 111 14.19 -1.81 -11.13
CA LEU A 111 13.19 -2.26 -10.17
C LEU A 111 12.85 -1.18 -9.15
N GLN A 112 13.83 -0.45 -8.64
CA GLN A 112 13.63 0.65 -7.70
C GLN A 112 12.71 1.74 -8.27
N TYR A 113 13.00 2.22 -9.48
CA TYR A 113 12.18 3.27 -10.10
C TYR A 113 10.83 2.74 -10.59
N SER A 114 10.78 1.50 -11.10
CA SER A 114 9.51 0.88 -11.51
C SER A 114 8.56 0.69 -10.33
N THR A 115 9.04 0.23 -9.18
CA THR A 115 8.20 0.09 -7.98
C THR A 115 7.74 1.43 -7.43
N LEU A 116 8.57 2.48 -7.52
CA LEU A 116 8.15 3.84 -7.19
C LEU A 116 7.07 4.33 -8.13
N GLY A 117 7.25 4.15 -9.45
CA GLY A 117 6.26 4.50 -10.47
C GLY A 117 4.93 3.77 -10.26
N LEU A 118 4.96 2.47 -9.95
CA LEU A 118 3.76 1.69 -9.64
C LEU A 118 3.08 2.17 -8.34
N THR A 119 3.84 2.57 -7.33
CA THR A 119 3.28 3.14 -6.08
C THR A 119 2.53 4.44 -6.36
N LEU A 120 3.09 5.31 -7.19
CA LEU A 120 2.42 6.54 -7.63
C LEU A 120 1.20 6.24 -8.52
N ALA A 121 1.27 5.21 -9.37
CA ALA A 121 0.15 4.77 -10.20
C ALA A 121 -1.02 4.26 -9.34
N VAL A 122 -0.76 3.53 -8.27
CA VAL A 122 -1.81 3.11 -7.30
C VAL A 122 -2.53 4.34 -6.74
N PHE A 123 -1.77 5.34 -6.31
CA PHE A 123 -2.36 6.59 -5.81
C PHE A 123 -3.22 7.29 -6.86
N ALA A 124 -2.70 7.44 -8.07
CA ALA A 124 -3.45 8.09 -9.15
C ALA A 124 -4.73 7.35 -9.51
N LEU A 125 -4.66 6.01 -9.63
CA LEU A 125 -5.84 5.17 -9.91
C LEU A 125 -6.88 5.28 -8.79
N GLN A 126 -6.45 5.24 -7.53
CA GLN A 126 -7.35 5.40 -6.39
C GLN A 126 -8.04 6.77 -6.38
N MET A 127 -7.30 7.83 -6.68
CA MET A 127 -7.88 9.17 -6.76
C MET A 127 -8.92 9.26 -7.88
N VAL A 128 -8.63 8.73 -9.07
CA VAL A 128 -9.54 8.78 -10.21
C VAL A 128 -10.84 8.05 -9.90
N TRP A 129 -10.77 6.78 -9.49
CA TRP A 129 -12.00 5.99 -9.33
C TRP A 129 -12.80 6.35 -8.06
N ARG A 130 -12.17 6.95 -7.04
CA ARG A 130 -12.86 7.37 -5.81
C ARG A 130 -13.52 8.75 -5.93
N ILE A 131 -13.00 9.63 -6.78
CA ILE A 131 -13.53 10.99 -6.94
C ILE A 131 -14.54 11.05 -8.08
N ASP A 132 -14.27 10.36 -9.18
CA ASP A 132 -15.06 10.40 -10.39
C ASP A 132 -15.89 9.12 -10.57
N ASN A 133 -17.10 9.11 -9.97
CA ASN A 133 -18.01 7.98 -10.02
C ASN A 133 -18.68 7.77 -11.39
N GLU A 134 -18.51 8.71 -12.35
CA GLU A 134 -19.15 8.69 -13.67
C GLU A 134 -18.29 8.00 -14.74
N VAL A 135 -17.05 7.59 -14.43
CA VAL A 135 -16.16 6.96 -15.39
C VAL A 135 -16.70 5.60 -15.83
N ASN A 136 -17.09 5.51 -17.09
CA ASN A 136 -17.38 4.24 -17.77
C ASN A 136 -16.10 3.36 -17.75
N GLY A 137 -16.03 2.37 -16.88
CA GLY A 137 -14.84 1.54 -16.69
C GLY A 137 -14.34 1.47 -15.25
N PHE A 138 -15.10 2.05 -14.30
CA PHE A 138 -14.84 1.97 -12.85
C PHE A 138 -14.37 0.59 -12.42
N SER A 139 -14.97 -0.42 -12.98
CA SER A 139 -14.69 -1.80 -12.67
C SER A 139 -13.29 -2.23 -13.15
N SER A 140 -12.78 -1.75 -14.27
CA SER A 140 -11.44 -2.08 -14.79
C SER A 140 -10.34 -1.33 -14.04
N LEU A 141 -10.58 -0.08 -13.63
CA LEU A 141 -9.63 0.71 -12.85
C LEU A 141 -9.39 0.08 -11.46
N TYR A 142 -10.45 -0.37 -10.80
CA TYR A 142 -10.35 -1.05 -9.52
C TYR A 142 -9.60 -2.40 -9.62
N ALA A 143 -9.81 -3.16 -10.72
CA ALA A 143 -9.05 -4.38 -10.95
C ALA A 143 -7.57 -4.09 -11.26
N ALA A 144 -7.29 -3.07 -12.04
CA ALA A 144 -5.92 -2.64 -12.33
C ALA A 144 -5.20 -2.23 -11.05
N GLU A 145 -5.84 -1.47 -10.19
CA GLU A 145 -5.33 -1.09 -8.87
C GLU A 145 -5.00 -2.31 -8.02
N SER A 146 -5.97 -3.23 -7.85
CA SER A 146 -5.78 -4.44 -7.05
C SER A 146 -4.64 -5.31 -7.61
N ALA A 147 -4.54 -5.45 -8.92
CA ALA A 147 -3.46 -6.18 -9.57
C ALA A 147 -2.08 -5.53 -9.30
N ILE A 148 -1.98 -4.20 -9.40
CA ILE A 148 -0.74 -3.48 -9.11
C ILE A 148 -0.36 -3.65 -7.64
N GLN A 149 -1.31 -3.58 -6.70
CA GLN A 149 -1.05 -3.79 -5.27
C GLN A 149 -0.51 -5.20 -4.99
N VAL A 150 -1.07 -6.23 -5.62
CA VAL A 150 -0.58 -7.61 -5.51
C VAL A 150 0.85 -7.73 -6.05
N ILE A 151 1.13 -7.16 -7.22
CA ILE A 151 2.47 -7.17 -7.84
C ILE A 151 3.49 -6.43 -6.95
N LEU A 152 3.17 -5.24 -6.47
CA LEU A 152 4.04 -4.47 -5.57
C LEU A 152 4.33 -5.24 -4.28
N SER A 153 3.30 -5.83 -3.65
CA SER A 153 3.47 -6.61 -2.43
C SER A 153 4.37 -7.82 -2.66
N ALA A 154 4.20 -8.52 -3.79
CA ALA A 154 5.04 -9.67 -4.15
C ALA A 154 6.50 -9.26 -4.39
N ILE A 155 6.75 -8.14 -5.09
CA ILE A 155 8.11 -7.61 -5.33
C ILE A 155 8.75 -7.21 -4.00
N PHE A 156 8.03 -6.55 -3.10
CA PHE A 156 8.56 -6.15 -1.80
C PHE A 156 8.89 -7.36 -0.91
N ILE A 157 8.02 -8.38 -0.86
CA ILE A 157 8.31 -9.63 -0.15
C ILE A 157 9.58 -10.28 -0.72
N LEU A 158 9.66 -10.42 -2.03
CA LEU A 158 10.84 -10.99 -2.69
C LEU A 158 12.10 -10.21 -2.33
N LYS A 159 12.04 -8.87 -2.37
CA LYS A 159 13.18 -8.02 -2.01
C LYS A 159 13.58 -8.18 -0.54
N LEU A 160 12.63 -8.26 0.39
CA LEU A 160 12.93 -8.48 1.82
C LEU A 160 13.59 -9.84 2.04
N VAL A 161 13.10 -10.91 1.40
CA VAL A 161 13.70 -12.25 1.47
C VAL A 161 15.12 -12.24 0.87
N LEU A 162 15.32 -11.55 -0.24
CA LEU A 162 16.64 -11.44 -0.86
C LEU A 162 17.61 -10.59 -0.01
N ASN A 163 17.14 -9.55 0.66
CA ASN A 163 17.94 -8.81 1.64
C ASN A 163 18.44 -9.75 2.75
N CYS A 164 17.57 -10.62 3.30
CA CYS A 164 17.96 -11.61 4.28
C CYS A 164 18.96 -12.62 3.72
N SER A 165 18.75 -13.11 2.49
CA SER A 165 19.63 -14.07 1.84
C SER A 165 21.03 -13.53 1.58
N HIS A 166 21.14 -12.27 1.16
CA HIS A 166 22.41 -11.58 0.85
C HIS A 166 23.06 -10.89 2.05
N SER A 167 22.38 -10.88 3.21
CA SER A 167 22.93 -10.32 4.43
C SER A 167 24.24 -11.01 4.81
N ARG A 168 25.20 -10.21 5.28
CA ARG A 168 26.53 -10.68 5.74
C ARG A 168 26.49 -11.34 7.12
N VAL A 169 25.34 -11.30 7.78
CA VAL A 169 25.16 -11.89 9.12
C VAL A 169 25.09 -13.41 9.00
N THR A 170 25.72 -14.11 9.94
CA THR A 170 25.80 -15.58 9.95
C THR A 170 24.44 -16.25 10.09
N SER A 171 23.52 -15.66 10.88
CA SER A 171 22.18 -16.21 11.11
C SER A 171 21.16 -15.55 10.20
N LYS A 172 20.81 -16.21 9.09
CA LYS A 172 19.76 -15.73 8.15
C LYS A 172 18.38 -15.72 8.78
N TRP A 173 18.12 -16.61 9.72
CA TRP A 173 16.86 -16.65 10.45
C TRP A 173 16.61 -15.41 11.29
N MET A 174 17.64 -14.88 11.97
CA MET A 174 17.52 -13.63 12.72
C MET A 174 17.17 -12.45 11.82
N CYS A 175 17.80 -12.36 10.64
CA CYS A 175 17.47 -11.35 9.66
C CYS A 175 16.02 -11.47 9.15
N LEU A 176 15.51 -12.69 9.00
CA LEU A 176 14.13 -12.93 8.58
C LEU A 176 13.14 -12.50 9.68
N PHE A 177 13.47 -12.74 10.96
CA PHE A 177 12.64 -12.28 12.07
C PHE A 177 12.51 -10.75 12.13
N ASP A 178 13.56 -10.01 11.76
CA ASP A 178 13.51 -8.54 11.67
C ASP A 178 12.42 -8.03 10.71
N TYR A 179 12.14 -8.79 9.65
CA TYR A 179 11.16 -8.44 8.61
C TYR A 179 9.83 -9.20 8.71
N MET A 180 9.68 -10.13 9.67
CA MET A 180 8.53 -11.04 9.73
C MET A 180 7.20 -10.30 9.76
N GLY A 181 7.06 -9.27 10.60
CA GLY A 181 5.82 -8.49 10.69
C GLY A 181 5.45 -7.80 9.37
N PHE A 182 6.44 -7.32 8.64
CA PHE A 182 6.23 -6.66 7.34
C PHE A 182 5.87 -7.68 6.25
N ILE A 183 6.51 -8.84 6.24
CA ILE A 183 6.18 -9.94 5.32
C ILE A 183 4.75 -10.42 5.55
N ILE A 184 4.32 -10.60 6.80
CA ILE A 184 2.94 -10.97 7.15
C ILE A 184 1.96 -9.90 6.64
N SER A 185 2.24 -8.63 6.90
CA SER A 185 1.39 -7.52 6.44
C SER A 185 1.24 -7.48 4.92
N LEU A 186 2.33 -7.67 4.17
CA LEU A 186 2.30 -7.72 2.71
C LEU A 186 1.58 -8.97 2.19
N THR A 187 1.76 -10.13 2.84
CA THR A 187 1.07 -11.37 2.48
C THR A 187 -0.44 -11.25 2.66
N LEU A 188 -0.89 -10.65 3.76
CA LEU A 188 -2.30 -10.34 3.96
C LEU A 188 -2.81 -9.37 2.88
N GLY A 189 -2.02 -8.36 2.51
CA GLY A 189 -2.34 -7.45 1.41
C GLY A 189 -2.52 -8.18 0.06
N ILE A 190 -1.68 -9.18 -0.24
CA ILE A 190 -1.85 -10.04 -1.42
C ILE A 190 -3.16 -10.82 -1.33
N GLY A 191 -3.45 -11.43 -0.17
CA GLY A 191 -4.68 -12.20 0.05
C GLY A 191 -5.94 -11.36 -0.22
N PHE A 192 -6.01 -10.15 0.36
CA PHE A 192 -7.12 -9.21 0.11
C PHE A 192 -7.17 -8.76 -1.35
N GLY A 193 -6.04 -8.46 -1.98
CA GLY A 193 -5.99 -8.07 -3.39
C GLY A 193 -6.52 -9.17 -4.32
N ILE A 194 -6.14 -10.43 -4.08
CA ILE A 194 -6.64 -11.58 -4.83
C ILE A 194 -8.12 -11.78 -4.58
N ALA A 195 -8.59 -11.70 -3.32
CA ALA A 195 -10.02 -11.82 -2.99
C ALA A 195 -10.85 -10.79 -3.76
N ASN A 196 -10.41 -9.53 -3.79
CA ASN A 196 -11.05 -8.46 -4.54
C ASN A 196 -11.10 -8.73 -6.05
N LEU A 197 -10.06 -9.35 -6.62
CA LEU A 197 -10.03 -9.73 -8.04
C LEU A 197 -10.96 -10.90 -8.35
N MET A 198 -11.11 -11.86 -7.41
CA MET A 198 -11.97 -13.05 -7.58
C MET A 198 -13.45 -12.72 -7.43
N ASP A 199 -13.82 -11.92 -6.44
CA ASP A 199 -15.21 -11.50 -6.21
C ASP A 199 -15.81 -10.84 -7.46
N ARG A 200 -14.98 -10.15 -8.19
CA ARG A 200 -15.32 -9.51 -9.45
C ARG A 200 -15.59 -10.46 -10.61
N LYS A 201 -14.81 -11.54 -10.74
CA LYS A 201 -15.08 -12.57 -11.74
C LYS A 201 -16.47 -13.17 -11.53
N LEU A 202 -16.81 -13.46 -10.28
CA LEU A 202 -18.12 -14.02 -9.92
C LEU A 202 -19.27 -13.07 -10.31
N VAL A 203 -19.13 -11.78 -10.08
CA VAL A 203 -20.13 -10.77 -10.46
C VAL A 203 -20.26 -10.66 -11.99
N LEU A 204 -19.16 -10.69 -12.73
CA LEU A 204 -19.19 -10.64 -14.19
C LEU A 204 -19.82 -11.91 -14.80
N ASP A 205 -19.45 -13.08 -14.30
CA ASP A 205 -19.99 -14.37 -14.77
C ASP A 205 -21.49 -14.50 -14.46
N SER A 206 -21.93 -14.02 -13.31
CA SER A 206 -23.36 -14.00 -12.97
C SER A 206 -24.15 -13.02 -13.84
N SER A 207 -23.58 -11.86 -14.18
CA SER A 207 -24.22 -10.90 -15.09
C SER A 207 -24.30 -11.41 -16.53
N LEU A 208 -23.27 -12.09 -17.01
CA LEU A 208 -23.25 -12.73 -18.33
C LEU A 208 -24.23 -13.91 -18.43
N SER A 209 -24.32 -14.73 -17.38
CA SER A 209 -25.29 -15.84 -17.34
C SER A 209 -26.73 -15.36 -17.31
N PHE A 210 -27.00 -14.21 -16.66
CA PHE A 210 -28.32 -13.59 -16.66
C PHE A 210 -28.72 -13.00 -18.02
N MET A 211 -27.75 -12.49 -18.79
CA MET A 211 -27.99 -11.98 -20.15
C MET A 211 -28.14 -13.10 -21.20
N LEU A 212 -27.61 -14.29 -20.93
CA LEU A 212 -27.63 -15.44 -21.85
C LEU A 212 -28.81 -16.40 -21.62
N THR A 213 -29.61 -16.24 -20.55
CA THR A 213 -30.85 -16.96 -20.36
C THR A 213 -31.93 -16.34 -21.25
N PRO A 214 -32.37 -17.00 -22.34
CA PRO A 214 -33.53 -16.53 -23.10
C PRO A 214 -34.74 -16.53 -22.18
N GLY A 215 -35.36 -15.36 -22.03
CA GLY A 215 -36.61 -15.26 -21.28
C GLY A 215 -37.68 -16.19 -21.85
N PRO A 216 -38.63 -16.62 -21.02
CA PRO A 216 -39.70 -17.52 -21.39
C PRO A 216 -40.63 -16.92 -22.44
#